data_727e0755ce095cfbb84de2455cfe9974
#
_entry.id   727e0755ce095cfbb84de2455cfe9974
#
_cell.length_a   1.000
_cell.length_b   1.000
_cell.length_c   1.000
_cell.angle_alpha   90.00
_cell.angle_beta   90.00
_cell.angle_gamma   90.00
#
_symmetry.space_group_name_H-M   'P 1'
#
loop_
_entity.id
_entity.type
_entity.pdbx_description
1 polymer ?
#
loop_
_entity_poly.entity_id
_entity_poly.type
_entity_poly.pdbx_seq_one_letter_code
_entity_poly.pdbx_strand_id
1 'polypeptide(L)'
;MDPVMVDAHLDLAYNARILERDLSLPLDRLREVDPHPETPLVTLESLREARVAVAFATLFVDPGEGGLEDWQEEVYAQLALYEAWEAKGWMRILRHGRDLEAHLARHREDRIPGLVLLLEGAHALASPEELAPLRQRGLRMLSLTWATRNAYAGGNAEEAPLTDLGKALLREMEGLGMALDLSHLAEEAAFQALEVFSGPVCATHANARALMPSPRHLSDRLMEALRKRDGVLGLVPFNAFLDPGWKRGDPRLPLEAFLRHKVHAEALLGPKRVGLGTDWDGGFGLEAVPLGLDRHRDLWSLGDEAFLGENWLRWLRSWF
;
A
#
# COMPACT_ATOMS: atom_id res chain seq x y z
N MET A 1 9.54 -20.81 -12.96
CA MET A 1 10.25 -19.52 -12.70
C MET A 1 10.33 -19.38 -11.19
N ASP A 2 11.43 -18.84 -10.65
CA ASP A 2 11.48 -18.60 -9.20
C ASP A 2 10.36 -17.63 -8.81
N PRO A 3 9.55 -17.95 -7.81
CA PRO A 3 8.46 -17.09 -7.37
C PRO A 3 8.99 -15.78 -6.78
N VAL A 4 8.24 -14.72 -7.00
CA VAL A 4 8.54 -13.38 -6.47
C VAL A 4 7.39 -12.87 -5.63
N MET A 5 7.70 -11.96 -4.70
CA MET A 5 6.70 -11.32 -3.85
C MET A 5 6.39 -9.92 -4.37
N VAL A 6 5.15 -9.51 -4.21
CA VAL A 6 4.70 -8.12 -4.36
C VAL A 6 4.06 -7.69 -3.05
N ASP A 7 4.55 -6.61 -2.47
CA ASP A 7 3.94 -5.98 -1.31
C ASP A 7 3.27 -4.67 -1.73
N ALA A 8 1.96 -4.62 -1.61
CA ALA A 8 1.17 -3.53 -2.17
C ALA A 8 1.08 -2.28 -1.30
N HIS A 9 1.76 -2.24 -0.14
CA HIS A 9 1.78 -1.02 0.66
C HIS A 9 2.94 -1.00 1.64
N LEU A 10 3.86 -0.03 1.46
CA LEU A 10 5.00 0.21 2.36
C LEU A 10 5.35 1.69 2.44
N ASP A 11 5.40 2.22 3.67
CA ASP A 11 5.73 3.62 3.99
C ASP A 11 7.25 3.87 4.09
N LEU A 12 8.02 3.43 3.09
CA LEU A 12 9.48 3.41 3.16
C LEU A 12 10.08 4.81 3.34
N ALA A 13 9.59 5.80 2.59
CA ALA A 13 10.11 7.16 2.67
C ALA A 13 9.70 7.84 3.99
N TYR A 14 8.47 7.61 4.47
CA TYR A 14 8.02 8.11 5.77
C TYR A 14 8.90 7.56 6.90
N ASN A 15 9.13 6.26 6.93
CA ASN A 15 10.02 5.63 7.90
C ASN A 15 11.44 6.22 7.88
N ALA A 16 12.00 6.44 6.70
CA ALA A 16 13.34 6.97 6.60
C ALA A 16 13.46 8.48 6.94
N ARG A 17 12.42 9.26 6.67
CA ARG A 17 12.46 10.71 6.84
C ARG A 17 11.89 11.19 8.18
N ILE A 18 10.73 10.68 8.54
CA ILE A 18 9.98 11.15 9.72
C ILE A 18 10.39 10.33 10.96
N LEU A 19 10.52 9.01 10.83
CA LEU A 19 11.02 8.15 11.91
C LEU A 19 12.55 8.02 11.92
N GLU A 20 13.24 8.69 11.00
CA GLU A 20 14.72 8.69 10.91
C GLU A 20 15.35 7.28 10.88
N ARG A 21 14.60 6.26 10.42
CA ARG A 21 15.06 4.88 10.29
C ARG A 21 16.05 4.74 9.13
N ASP A 22 17.27 4.27 9.40
CA ASP A 22 18.22 3.93 8.34
C ASP A 22 17.90 2.55 7.72
N LEU A 23 17.04 2.57 6.69
CA LEU A 23 16.60 1.35 6.00
C LEU A 23 17.73 0.65 5.22
N SER A 24 18.94 1.24 5.12
CA SER A 24 20.10 0.58 4.53
C SER A 24 20.78 -0.42 5.47
N LEU A 25 20.46 -0.36 6.76
CA LEU A 25 20.98 -1.31 7.75
C LEU A 25 20.34 -2.69 7.59
N PRO A 26 21.05 -3.77 7.96
CA PRO A 26 20.43 -5.06 8.21
C PRO A 26 19.29 -4.95 9.23
N LEU A 27 18.20 -5.71 9.03
CA LEU A 27 17.00 -5.59 9.88
C LEU A 27 17.32 -5.81 11.36
N ASP A 28 18.12 -6.80 11.70
CA ASP A 28 18.49 -7.08 13.09
C ASP A 28 19.29 -5.92 13.69
N ARG A 29 20.14 -5.27 12.88
CA ARG A 29 20.88 -4.08 13.34
C ARG A 29 19.98 -2.87 13.51
N LEU A 30 19.02 -2.64 12.59
CA LEU A 30 18.04 -1.56 12.76
C LEU A 30 17.24 -1.74 14.06
N ARG A 31 16.79 -2.95 14.37
CA ARG A 31 16.09 -3.27 15.63
C ARG A 31 16.88 -2.96 16.90
N GLU A 32 18.20 -3.07 16.85
CA GLU A 32 19.07 -2.77 18.01
C GLU A 32 19.22 -1.27 18.27
N VAL A 33 19.11 -0.43 17.23
CA VAL A 33 19.43 1.00 17.32
C VAL A 33 18.20 1.91 17.16
N ASP A 34 17.06 1.36 16.72
CA ASP A 34 15.84 2.14 16.54
C ASP A 34 15.29 2.62 17.90
N PRO A 35 15.08 3.93 18.07
CA PRO A 35 14.59 4.47 19.34
C PRO A 35 13.07 4.38 19.49
N HIS A 36 12.34 4.00 18.44
CA HIS A 36 10.88 3.96 18.44
C HIS A 36 10.35 2.72 19.16
N PRO A 37 9.14 2.79 19.75
CA PRO A 37 8.55 1.67 20.48
C PRO A 37 8.11 0.50 19.59
N GLU A 38 7.83 0.76 18.31
CA GLU A 38 7.46 -0.24 17.33
C GLU A 38 8.72 -0.90 16.74
N THR A 39 8.87 -2.20 16.96
CA THR A 39 10.02 -2.95 16.43
C THR A 39 9.98 -3.07 14.92
N PRO A 40 11.01 -2.58 14.18
CA PRO A 40 11.01 -2.57 12.72
C PRO A 40 10.85 -3.96 12.07
N LEU A 41 10.15 -3.98 10.95
CA LEU A 41 9.91 -5.16 10.11
C LEU A 41 10.55 -5.05 8.72
N VAL A 42 10.86 -3.82 8.29
CA VAL A 42 11.22 -3.51 6.90
C VAL A 42 12.58 -2.83 6.80
N THR A 43 13.45 -3.38 5.95
CA THR A 43 14.68 -2.76 5.46
C THR A 43 14.90 -3.13 3.99
N LEU A 44 15.82 -2.45 3.31
CA LEU A 44 16.20 -2.81 1.93
C LEU A 44 16.74 -4.24 1.83
N GLU A 45 17.47 -4.69 2.84
CA GLU A 45 17.96 -6.06 2.92
C GLU A 45 16.80 -7.05 3.08
N SER A 46 15.87 -6.81 4.02
CA SER A 46 14.73 -7.71 4.26
C SER A 46 13.85 -7.89 3.02
N LEU A 47 13.66 -6.84 2.22
CA LEU A 47 12.94 -6.92 0.94
C LEU A 47 13.70 -7.80 -0.08
N ARG A 48 15.02 -7.66 -0.19
CA ARG A 48 15.85 -8.46 -1.09
C ARG A 48 15.88 -9.94 -0.69
N GLU A 49 16.07 -10.22 0.61
CA GLU A 49 16.04 -11.59 1.16
C GLU A 49 14.71 -12.29 0.88
N ALA A 50 13.61 -11.58 1.01
CA ALA A 50 12.28 -12.09 0.74
C ALA A 50 11.93 -12.16 -0.75
N ARG A 51 12.79 -11.70 -1.64
CA ARG A 51 12.52 -11.61 -3.08
C ARG A 51 11.29 -10.74 -3.38
N VAL A 52 11.14 -9.63 -2.67
CA VAL A 52 10.12 -8.62 -3.00
C VAL A 52 10.53 -7.97 -4.32
N ALA A 53 9.87 -8.38 -5.40
CA ALA A 53 10.16 -7.85 -6.72
C ALA A 53 9.55 -6.46 -6.91
N VAL A 54 8.34 -6.26 -6.39
CA VAL A 54 7.65 -4.97 -6.48
C VAL A 54 7.09 -4.60 -5.12
N ALA A 55 7.34 -3.37 -4.67
CA ALA A 55 6.64 -2.74 -3.55
C ALA A 55 5.85 -1.53 -4.06
N PHE A 56 4.61 -1.36 -3.56
CA PHE A 56 3.92 -0.09 -3.74
C PHE A 56 4.39 0.82 -2.60
N ALA A 57 5.20 1.79 -2.97
CA ALA A 57 5.89 2.65 -2.04
C ALA A 57 5.16 3.99 -1.93
N THR A 58 4.80 4.36 -0.72
CA THR A 58 3.96 5.52 -0.48
C THR A 58 4.76 6.84 -0.52
N LEU A 59 4.04 7.89 -0.89
CA LEU A 59 4.29 9.27 -0.51
C LEU A 59 3.19 9.58 0.50
N PHE A 60 3.51 9.59 1.78
CA PHE A 60 2.55 9.78 2.86
C PHE A 60 2.94 10.96 3.74
N VAL A 61 1.95 11.76 4.11
CA VAL A 61 2.08 12.85 5.08
C VAL A 61 0.91 12.76 6.06
N ASP A 62 1.19 12.91 7.35
CA ASP A 62 0.12 12.92 8.35
C ASP A 62 -0.72 14.22 8.23
N PRO A 63 -2.02 14.12 7.90
CA PRO A 63 -2.87 15.31 7.79
C PRO A 63 -3.17 15.99 9.15
N GLY A 64 -2.82 15.37 10.26
CA GLY A 64 -2.92 15.93 11.59
C GLY A 64 -1.80 16.92 11.94
N GLU A 65 -0.75 16.97 11.14
CA GLU A 65 0.42 17.83 11.35
C GLU A 65 0.65 18.77 10.16
N GLY A 66 0.99 20.04 10.46
CA GLY A 66 1.28 21.02 9.42
C GLY A 66 0.06 21.52 8.63
N GLY A 67 0.30 21.95 7.41
CA GLY A 67 -0.69 22.44 6.45
C GLY A 67 -0.28 22.15 5.02
N LEU A 68 -1.05 22.66 4.05
CA LEU A 68 -0.88 22.32 2.63
C LEU A 68 0.57 22.55 2.11
N GLU A 69 1.21 23.65 2.47
CA GLU A 69 2.59 23.92 2.02
C GLU A 69 3.57 22.91 2.62
N ASP A 70 3.45 22.59 3.91
CA ASP A 70 4.29 21.59 4.59
C ASP A 70 4.07 20.21 3.98
N TRP A 71 2.83 19.84 3.70
CA TRP A 71 2.48 18.55 3.10
C TRP A 71 3.06 18.41 1.68
N GLN A 72 2.98 19.47 0.88
CA GLN A 72 3.56 19.49 -0.46
C GLN A 72 5.09 19.36 -0.40
N GLU A 73 5.74 20.12 0.47
CA GLU A 73 7.19 20.05 0.66
C GLU A 73 7.62 18.63 1.04
N GLU A 74 6.92 18.00 1.99
CA GLU A 74 7.26 16.64 2.43
C GLU A 74 7.00 15.59 1.33
N VAL A 75 5.90 15.67 0.57
CA VAL A 75 5.65 14.78 -0.58
C VAL A 75 6.80 14.86 -1.59
N TYR A 76 7.25 16.08 -1.93
CA TYR A 76 8.39 16.25 -2.85
C TYR A 76 9.72 15.79 -2.25
N ALA A 77 9.92 15.91 -0.95
CA ALA A 77 11.10 15.43 -0.26
C ALA A 77 11.16 13.89 -0.22
N GLN A 78 10.03 13.22 0.03
CA GLN A 78 9.92 11.76 -0.06
C GLN A 78 10.17 11.25 -1.48
N LEU A 79 9.62 11.92 -2.48
CA LEU A 79 9.86 11.60 -3.88
C LEU A 79 11.34 11.76 -4.26
N ALA A 80 11.98 12.84 -3.80
CA ALA A 80 13.42 13.04 -4.01
C ALA A 80 14.27 11.97 -3.31
N LEU A 81 13.84 11.46 -2.16
CA LEU A 81 14.51 10.35 -1.48
C LEU A 81 14.44 9.06 -2.31
N TYR A 82 13.28 8.72 -2.87
CA TYR A 82 13.17 7.56 -3.77
C TYR A 82 14.04 7.69 -5.01
N GLU A 83 14.11 8.87 -5.62
CA GLU A 83 15.03 9.14 -6.74
C GLU A 83 16.51 9.01 -6.33
N ALA A 84 16.87 9.46 -5.13
CA ALA A 84 18.21 9.30 -4.60
C ALA A 84 18.56 7.81 -4.34
N TRP A 85 17.60 7.01 -3.87
CA TRP A 85 17.79 5.56 -3.71
C TRP A 85 17.87 4.85 -5.06
N GLU A 86 17.12 5.27 -6.06
CA GLU A 86 17.25 4.78 -7.44
C GLU A 86 18.64 5.09 -8.01
N ALA A 87 19.15 6.31 -7.84
CA ALA A 87 20.48 6.73 -8.29
C ALA A 87 21.61 5.94 -7.62
N LYS A 88 21.41 5.49 -6.37
CA LYS A 88 22.32 4.59 -5.65
C LYS A 88 22.20 3.12 -6.07
N GLY A 89 21.22 2.77 -6.93
CA GLY A 89 20.94 1.39 -7.31
C GLY A 89 20.32 0.55 -6.18
N TRP A 90 19.72 1.17 -5.18
CA TRP A 90 19.08 0.47 -4.07
C TRP A 90 17.68 -0.03 -4.42
N MET A 91 16.97 0.69 -5.29
CA MET A 91 15.63 0.42 -5.79
C MET A 91 15.49 0.88 -7.24
N ARG A 92 14.39 0.56 -7.91
CA ARG A 92 14.05 1.04 -9.26
C ARG A 92 12.64 1.61 -9.26
N ILE A 93 12.46 2.86 -9.66
CA ILE A 93 11.11 3.43 -9.83
C ILE A 93 10.54 2.93 -11.16
N LEU A 94 9.42 2.23 -11.10
CA LEU A 94 8.70 1.72 -12.26
C LEU A 94 7.75 2.81 -12.78
N ARG A 95 8.13 3.46 -13.87
CA ARG A 95 7.38 4.62 -14.41
C ARG A 95 6.40 4.25 -15.52
N HIS A 96 6.64 3.10 -16.18
CA HIS A 96 5.85 2.65 -17.33
C HIS A 96 5.76 1.11 -17.34
N GLY A 97 4.72 0.58 -18.00
CA GLY A 97 4.53 -0.88 -18.10
C GLY A 97 5.70 -1.64 -18.69
N ARG A 98 6.39 -1.05 -19.65
CA ARG A 98 7.64 -1.65 -20.20
C ARG A 98 8.75 -1.81 -19.16
N ASP A 99 8.74 -0.98 -18.10
CA ASP A 99 9.73 -1.05 -17.03
C ASP A 99 9.48 -2.28 -16.16
N LEU A 100 8.22 -2.70 -15.98
CA LEU A 100 7.84 -3.85 -15.17
C LEU A 100 8.50 -5.14 -15.65
N GLU A 101 8.35 -5.50 -16.92
CA GLU A 101 8.91 -6.75 -17.45
C GLU A 101 10.45 -6.72 -17.48
N ALA A 102 11.04 -5.59 -17.87
CA ALA A 102 12.49 -5.41 -17.82
C ALA A 102 13.03 -5.51 -16.38
N HIS A 103 12.28 -4.94 -15.42
CA HIS A 103 12.61 -5.02 -14.01
C HIS A 103 12.52 -6.47 -13.50
N LEU A 104 11.40 -7.17 -13.76
CA LEU A 104 11.21 -8.57 -13.32
C LEU A 104 12.31 -9.50 -13.85
N ALA A 105 12.78 -9.28 -15.09
CA ALA A 105 13.90 -10.03 -15.64
C ALA A 105 15.20 -9.77 -14.86
N ARG A 106 15.51 -8.51 -14.54
CA ARG A 106 16.73 -8.13 -13.76
C ARG A 106 16.64 -8.54 -12.30
N HIS A 107 15.47 -8.41 -11.68
CA HIS A 107 15.27 -8.75 -10.26
C HIS A 107 15.65 -10.21 -9.95
N ARG A 108 15.51 -11.13 -10.89
CA ARG A 108 15.93 -12.53 -10.71
C ARG A 108 17.44 -12.67 -10.44
N GLU A 109 18.23 -11.73 -10.95
CA GLU A 109 19.69 -11.76 -10.83
C GLU A 109 20.16 -10.95 -9.61
N ASP A 110 19.63 -9.73 -9.44
CA ASP A 110 20.18 -8.76 -8.48
C ASP A 110 19.30 -8.51 -7.23
N ARG A 111 18.07 -9.02 -7.24
CA ARG A 111 17.11 -8.90 -6.12
C ARG A 111 16.81 -7.46 -5.70
N ILE A 112 17.07 -6.47 -6.56
CA ILE A 112 16.77 -5.07 -6.28
C ILE A 112 15.27 -4.84 -6.44
N PRO A 113 14.53 -4.34 -5.41
CA PRO A 113 13.10 -4.09 -5.51
C PRO A 113 12.74 -3.02 -6.55
N GLY A 114 11.61 -3.20 -7.24
CA GLY A 114 10.96 -2.16 -8.03
C GLY A 114 9.91 -1.44 -7.20
N LEU A 115 9.76 -0.14 -7.41
CA LEU A 115 8.75 0.68 -6.73
C LEU A 115 7.68 1.14 -7.70
N VAL A 116 6.42 0.90 -7.36
CA VAL A 116 5.25 1.58 -7.91
C VAL A 116 4.86 2.66 -6.91
N LEU A 117 5.03 3.94 -7.27
CA LEU A 117 4.78 5.03 -6.33
C LEU A 117 3.28 5.31 -6.20
N LEU A 118 2.83 5.45 -4.95
CA LEU A 118 1.47 5.70 -4.52
C LEU A 118 1.43 6.96 -3.64
N LEU A 119 0.62 7.96 -3.98
CA LEU A 119 0.31 9.05 -3.05
C LEU A 119 -0.84 8.63 -2.14
N GLU A 120 -0.59 8.52 -0.85
CA GLU A 120 -1.57 8.13 0.14
C GLU A 120 -2.26 9.34 0.75
N GLY A 121 -3.44 9.63 0.20
CA GLY A 121 -4.23 10.81 0.55
C GLY A 121 -3.93 12.03 -0.32
N ALA A 122 -4.98 12.56 -0.95
CA ALA A 122 -4.89 13.72 -1.83
C ALA A 122 -4.85 15.07 -1.09
N HIS A 123 -4.82 15.09 0.24
CA HIS A 123 -4.82 16.33 1.03
C HIS A 123 -3.60 17.23 0.76
N ALA A 124 -2.50 16.66 0.29
CA ALA A 124 -1.31 17.41 -0.13
C ALA A 124 -1.44 18.08 -1.52
N LEU A 125 -2.56 17.90 -2.22
CA LEU A 125 -2.82 18.53 -3.52
C LEU A 125 -3.77 19.73 -3.34
N ALA A 126 -3.37 20.91 -3.77
CA ALA A 126 -4.23 22.09 -3.81
C ALA A 126 -5.25 21.99 -4.95
N SER A 127 -4.88 21.32 -6.05
CA SER A 127 -5.74 21.11 -7.21
C SER A 127 -5.39 19.83 -7.96
N PRO A 128 -6.32 19.29 -8.79
CA PRO A 128 -6.08 18.09 -9.60
C PRO A 128 -4.87 18.21 -10.55
N GLU A 129 -4.59 19.39 -11.07
CA GLU A 129 -3.51 19.65 -12.02
C GLU A 129 -2.12 19.38 -11.43
N GLU A 130 -1.99 19.39 -10.11
CA GLU A 130 -0.74 19.09 -9.40
C GLU A 130 -0.33 17.61 -9.51
N LEU A 131 -1.22 16.73 -9.98
CA LEU A 131 -0.85 15.34 -10.29
C LEU A 131 0.13 15.23 -11.46
N ALA A 132 0.05 16.07 -12.46
CA ALA A 132 0.86 15.92 -13.68
C ALA A 132 2.37 16.01 -13.41
N PRO A 133 2.90 16.95 -12.60
CA PRO A 133 4.32 16.95 -12.21
C PRO A 133 4.74 15.71 -11.43
N LEU A 134 3.94 15.24 -10.50
CA LEU A 134 4.23 14.01 -9.74
C LEU A 134 4.23 12.78 -10.62
N ARG A 135 3.25 12.71 -11.56
CA ARG A 135 3.17 11.64 -12.55
C ARG A 135 4.40 11.57 -13.45
N GLN A 136 4.95 12.70 -13.87
CA GLN A 136 6.18 12.77 -14.67
C GLN A 136 7.38 12.21 -13.90
N ARG A 137 7.43 12.37 -12.58
CA ARG A 137 8.48 11.83 -11.71
C ARG A 137 8.25 10.38 -11.30
N GLY A 138 7.13 9.76 -11.67
CA GLY A 138 6.91 8.33 -11.49
C GLY A 138 5.72 7.95 -10.61
N LEU A 139 4.93 8.92 -10.09
CA LEU A 139 3.69 8.59 -9.38
C LEU A 139 2.74 7.83 -10.31
N ARG A 140 2.19 6.72 -9.84
CA ARG A 140 1.32 5.84 -10.64
C ARG A 140 -0.04 5.62 -10.02
N MET A 141 -0.15 5.80 -8.72
CA MET A 141 -1.35 5.47 -7.95
C MET A 141 -1.66 6.60 -6.98
N LEU A 142 -2.92 6.72 -6.62
CA LEU A 142 -3.40 7.68 -5.63
C LEU A 142 -4.56 7.08 -4.84
N SER A 143 -4.58 7.24 -3.51
CA SER A 143 -5.79 7.17 -2.69
C SER A 143 -6.32 8.58 -2.43
N LEU A 144 -7.65 8.79 -2.52
CA LEU A 144 -8.23 10.12 -2.34
C LEU A 144 -8.10 10.65 -0.91
N THR A 145 -8.09 9.74 0.05
CA THR A 145 -8.03 10.07 1.49
C THR A 145 -7.06 9.16 2.21
N TRP A 146 -6.56 9.63 3.32
CA TRP A 146 -6.19 8.80 4.46
C TRP A 146 -7.42 8.69 5.39
N ALA A 147 -7.24 8.48 6.71
CA ALA A 147 -8.34 8.19 7.65
C ALA A 147 -9.40 9.31 7.73
N THR A 148 -9.00 10.59 7.69
CA THR A 148 -9.88 11.74 7.80
C THR A 148 -10.38 12.21 6.44
N ARG A 149 -11.45 13.00 6.46
CA ARG A 149 -11.98 13.65 5.27
C ARG A 149 -11.06 14.81 4.83
N ASN A 150 -11.03 15.07 3.52
CA ASN A 150 -10.33 16.20 2.93
C ASN A 150 -11.20 16.91 1.87
N ALA A 151 -10.60 17.78 1.06
CA ALA A 151 -11.31 18.52 0.01
C ALA A 151 -11.91 17.61 -1.09
N TYR A 152 -11.42 16.38 -1.24
CA TYR A 152 -11.77 15.46 -2.33
C TYR A 152 -12.82 14.42 -1.95
N ALA A 153 -12.74 13.87 -0.73
CA ALA A 153 -13.66 12.83 -0.27
C ALA A 153 -13.65 12.63 1.25
N GLY A 154 -14.57 11.85 1.76
CA GLY A 154 -14.52 11.31 3.13
C GLY A 154 -13.57 10.15 3.28
N GLY A 155 -12.90 10.07 4.43
CA GLY A 155 -12.07 8.95 4.85
C GLY A 155 -12.81 7.98 5.78
N ASN A 156 -12.20 6.85 6.08
CA ASN A 156 -12.84 5.81 6.89
C ASN A 156 -13.11 6.20 8.36
N ALA A 157 -12.42 7.20 8.89
CA ALA A 157 -12.66 7.73 10.24
C ALA A 157 -13.63 8.94 10.23
N GLU A 158 -13.80 9.59 9.09
CA GLU A 158 -14.67 10.76 8.93
C GLU A 158 -15.44 10.63 7.60
N GLU A 159 -16.57 9.92 7.65
CA GLU A 159 -17.35 9.62 6.46
C GLU A 159 -17.94 10.87 5.81
N ALA A 160 -17.77 10.98 4.50
CA ALA A 160 -18.39 11.99 3.65
C ALA A 160 -18.43 11.46 2.20
N PRO A 161 -19.34 11.98 1.35
CA PRO A 161 -19.38 11.61 -0.05
C PRO A 161 -18.16 12.12 -0.82
N LEU A 162 -18.00 11.62 -2.06
CA LEU A 162 -17.09 12.17 -3.05
C LEU A 162 -17.51 13.59 -3.44
N THR A 163 -16.57 14.54 -3.39
CA THR A 163 -16.85 15.94 -3.76
C THR A 163 -16.75 16.15 -5.28
N ASP A 164 -17.20 17.31 -5.77
CA ASP A 164 -16.99 17.66 -7.18
C ASP A 164 -15.50 17.87 -7.51
N LEU A 165 -14.70 18.31 -6.54
CA LEU A 165 -13.24 18.37 -6.67
C LEU A 165 -12.65 16.95 -6.75
N GLY A 166 -13.16 16.00 -5.96
CA GLY A 166 -12.80 14.58 -6.03
C GLY A 166 -13.11 13.98 -7.41
N LYS A 167 -14.27 14.29 -7.98
CA LYS A 167 -14.62 13.86 -9.36
C LYS A 167 -13.69 14.47 -10.40
N ALA A 168 -13.25 15.72 -10.21
CA ALA A 168 -12.29 16.37 -11.10
C ALA A 168 -10.91 15.69 -11.01
N LEU A 169 -10.47 15.35 -9.78
CA LEU A 169 -9.23 14.63 -9.56
C LEU A 169 -9.24 13.23 -10.20
N LEU A 170 -10.35 12.50 -10.10
CA LEU A 170 -10.49 11.19 -10.76
C LEU A 170 -10.40 11.31 -12.29
N ARG A 171 -10.98 12.36 -12.90
CA ARG A 171 -10.83 12.60 -14.34
C ARG A 171 -9.38 12.91 -14.73
N GLU A 172 -8.65 13.68 -13.90
CA GLU A 172 -7.24 13.95 -14.14
C GLU A 172 -6.42 12.65 -14.05
N MET A 173 -6.68 11.80 -13.04
CA MET A 173 -6.06 10.48 -12.91
C MET A 173 -6.29 9.61 -14.15
N GLU A 174 -7.50 9.60 -14.71
CA GLU A 174 -7.79 8.88 -15.97
C GLU A 174 -6.96 9.40 -17.13
N GLY A 175 -6.90 10.73 -17.30
CA GLY A 175 -6.10 11.38 -18.34
C GLY A 175 -4.61 11.06 -18.24
N LEU A 176 -4.11 10.89 -17.03
CA LEU A 176 -2.71 10.56 -16.72
C LEU A 176 -2.42 9.04 -16.70
N GLY A 177 -3.43 8.18 -16.87
CA GLY A 177 -3.29 6.73 -16.82
C GLY A 177 -2.82 6.24 -15.45
N MET A 178 -3.45 6.73 -14.38
CA MET A 178 -3.16 6.38 -12.99
C MET A 178 -4.20 5.43 -12.42
N ALA A 179 -3.84 4.65 -11.40
CA ALA A 179 -4.75 3.76 -10.68
C ALA A 179 -5.28 4.41 -9.41
N LEU A 180 -6.54 4.09 -9.07
CA LEU A 180 -7.19 4.49 -7.82
C LEU A 180 -7.02 3.39 -6.77
N ASP A 181 -6.50 3.76 -5.59
CA ASP A 181 -6.53 2.95 -4.39
C ASP A 181 -7.75 3.33 -3.52
N LEU A 182 -8.57 2.33 -3.20
CA LEU A 182 -9.77 2.50 -2.36
C LEU A 182 -9.46 2.40 -0.86
N SER A 183 -8.21 2.09 -0.48
CA SER A 183 -7.80 2.03 0.93
C SER A 183 -8.08 3.37 1.61
N HIS A 184 -8.55 3.33 2.85
CA HIS A 184 -8.96 4.49 3.64
C HIS A 184 -10.17 5.29 3.15
N LEU A 185 -10.65 5.07 1.94
CA LEU A 185 -11.79 5.82 1.41
C LEU A 185 -13.09 5.42 2.14
N ALA A 186 -13.93 6.40 2.50
CA ALA A 186 -15.26 6.14 3.05
C ALA A 186 -16.08 5.31 2.07
N GLU A 187 -16.91 4.38 2.56
CA GLU A 187 -17.63 3.42 1.71
C GLU A 187 -18.53 4.10 0.67
N GLU A 188 -19.27 5.15 1.08
CA GLU A 188 -20.10 5.92 0.14
C GLU A 188 -19.26 6.57 -0.95
N ALA A 189 -18.15 7.23 -0.58
CA ALA A 189 -17.23 7.84 -1.54
C ALA A 189 -16.59 6.80 -2.47
N ALA A 190 -16.28 5.60 -1.97
CA ALA A 190 -15.75 4.51 -2.77
C ALA A 190 -16.74 4.04 -3.85
N PHE A 191 -18.03 3.86 -3.52
CA PHE A 191 -19.04 3.53 -4.51
C PHE A 191 -19.22 4.64 -5.54
N GLN A 192 -19.28 5.90 -5.11
CA GLN A 192 -19.37 7.06 -6.01
C GLN A 192 -18.14 7.18 -6.92
N ALA A 193 -16.93 6.91 -6.38
CA ALA A 193 -15.71 6.90 -7.18
C ALA A 193 -15.73 5.78 -8.24
N LEU A 194 -16.20 4.58 -7.89
CA LEU A 194 -16.35 3.46 -8.82
C LEU A 194 -17.37 3.70 -9.93
N GLU A 195 -18.36 4.57 -9.70
CA GLU A 195 -19.34 4.97 -10.72
C GLU A 195 -18.76 5.94 -11.75
N VAL A 196 -17.84 6.82 -11.35
CA VAL A 196 -17.34 7.90 -12.20
C VAL A 196 -15.93 7.64 -12.76
N PHE A 197 -15.13 6.81 -12.10
CA PHE A 197 -13.76 6.49 -12.51
C PHE A 197 -13.74 5.20 -13.33
N SER A 198 -13.27 5.27 -14.58
CA SER A 198 -13.18 4.11 -15.47
C SER A 198 -11.80 3.42 -15.44
N GLY A 199 -10.80 4.08 -14.86
CA GLY A 199 -9.44 3.57 -14.76
C GLY A 199 -9.27 2.34 -13.85
N PRO A 200 -8.05 1.83 -13.69
CA PRO A 200 -7.75 0.68 -12.85
C PRO A 200 -7.95 0.99 -11.36
N VAL A 201 -8.52 0.04 -10.62
CA VAL A 201 -8.82 0.20 -9.19
C VAL A 201 -8.25 -0.97 -8.38
N CYS A 202 -7.84 -0.70 -7.15
CA CYS A 202 -7.47 -1.70 -6.16
C CYS A 202 -7.81 -1.21 -4.75
N ALA A 203 -7.57 -2.04 -3.75
CA ALA A 203 -7.40 -1.63 -2.37
C ALA A 203 -6.06 -2.21 -1.92
N THR A 204 -5.05 -1.37 -1.74
CA THR A 204 -3.67 -1.83 -1.50
C THR A 204 -3.52 -2.51 -0.17
N HIS A 205 -4.26 -2.04 0.87
CA HIS A 205 -4.11 -2.52 2.24
C HIS A 205 -5.41 -2.37 3.04
N ALA A 206 -6.22 -3.43 3.08
CA ALA A 206 -7.43 -3.53 3.89
C ALA A 206 -7.77 -4.99 4.17
N ASN A 207 -8.72 -5.20 5.12
CA ASN A 207 -9.18 -6.55 5.46
C ASN A 207 -10.71 -6.67 5.31
N ALA A 208 -11.29 -7.77 5.76
CA ALA A 208 -12.73 -8.03 5.66
C ALA A 208 -13.50 -7.40 6.84
N ARG A 209 -14.41 -6.47 6.54
CA ARG A 209 -15.27 -5.84 7.56
C ARG A 209 -16.19 -6.85 8.25
N ALA A 210 -16.60 -7.89 7.56
CA ALA A 210 -17.42 -8.96 8.13
C ALA A 210 -16.75 -9.68 9.32
N LEU A 211 -15.39 -9.73 9.34
CA LEU A 211 -14.61 -10.36 10.39
C LEU A 211 -14.08 -9.36 11.41
N MET A 212 -13.79 -8.16 10.97
CA MET A 212 -13.34 -7.05 11.81
C MET A 212 -14.24 -5.83 11.54
N PRO A 213 -15.30 -5.61 12.33
CA PRO A 213 -16.31 -4.58 12.07
C PRO A 213 -15.75 -3.18 12.32
N SER A 214 -15.12 -2.63 11.29
CA SER A 214 -14.53 -1.30 11.27
C SER A 214 -14.70 -0.70 9.87
N PRO A 215 -15.00 0.61 9.74
CA PRO A 215 -15.04 1.29 8.45
C PRO A 215 -13.68 1.31 7.73
N ARG A 216 -12.58 0.99 8.43
CA ARG A 216 -11.24 0.82 7.83
C ARG A 216 -11.18 -0.32 6.81
N HIS A 217 -12.08 -1.29 6.93
CA HIS A 217 -12.09 -2.51 6.13
C HIS A 217 -13.18 -2.51 5.08
N LEU A 218 -12.97 -3.27 4.00
CA LEU A 218 -13.94 -3.38 2.92
C LEU A 218 -15.14 -4.22 3.37
N SER A 219 -16.34 -3.71 3.10
CA SER A 219 -17.57 -4.50 3.20
C SER A 219 -17.62 -5.54 2.06
N ASP A 220 -18.41 -6.60 2.26
CA ASP A 220 -18.65 -7.63 1.23
C ASP A 220 -19.18 -7.00 -0.07
N ARG A 221 -20.06 -5.99 0.04
CA ARG A 221 -20.57 -5.24 -1.12
C ARG A 221 -19.47 -4.49 -1.87
N LEU A 222 -18.52 -3.86 -1.15
CA LEU A 222 -17.41 -3.15 -1.78
C LEU A 222 -16.41 -4.12 -2.40
N MET A 223 -16.16 -5.28 -1.78
CA MET A 223 -15.38 -6.36 -2.39
C MET A 223 -16.01 -6.86 -3.68
N GLU A 224 -17.33 -7.06 -3.73
CA GLU A 224 -18.03 -7.44 -4.96
C GLU A 224 -17.92 -6.36 -6.05
N ALA A 225 -17.99 -5.08 -5.68
CA ALA A 225 -17.80 -3.98 -6.61
C ALA A 225 -16.37 -3.95 -7.16
N LEU A 226 -15.36 -4.14 -6.30
CA LEU A 226 -13.96 -4.26 -6.68
C LEU A 226 -13.73 -5.45 -7.64
N ARG A 227 -14.36 -6.60 -7.36
CA ARG A 227 -14.33 -7.78 -8.26
C ARG A 227 -14.85 -7.47 -9.66
N LYS A 228 -15.94 -6.71 -9.78
CA LYS A 228 -16.52 -6.30 -11.08
C LYS A 228 -15.57 -5.41 -11.89
N ARG A 229 -14.66 -4.72 -11.23
CA ARG A 229 -13.61 -3.88 -11.83
C ARG A 229 -12.28 -4.62 -12.04
N ASP A 230 -12.25 -5.94 -11.82
CA ASP A 230 -11.06 -6.81 -11.84
C ASP A 230 -9.92 -6.33 -10.92
N GLY A 231 -10.27 -5.57 -9.88
CA GLY A 231 -9.35 -5.03 -8.91
C GLY A 231 -8.82 -6.08 -7.94
N VAL A 232 -7.74 -5.76 -7.25
CA VAL A 232 -7.08 -6.62 -6.25
C VAL A 232 -7.18 -5.97 -4.87
N LEU A 233 -7.42 -6.81 -3.84
CA LEU A 233 -7.37 -6.43 -2.43
C LEU A 233 -6.07 -6.97 -1.82
N GLY A 234 -5.23 -6.07 -1.27
CA GLY A 234 -4.10 -6.39 -0.42
C GLY A 234 -4.53 -6.57 1.02
N LEU A 235 -4.19 -7.71 1.61
CA LEU A 235 -4.51 -8.02 3.01
C LEU A 235 -3.36 -7.62 3.94
N VAL A 236 -3.73 -7.07 5.09
CA VAL A 236 -2.82 -6.56 6.12
C VAL A 236 -2.69 -7.56 7.26
N PRO A 237 -1.51 -8.13 7.53
CA PRO A 237 -1.27 -8.97 8.70
C PRO A 237 -0.96 -8.12 9.96
N PHE A 238 -1.90 -7.29 10.37
CA PHE A 238 -1.85 -6.47 11.58
C PHE A 238 -2.91 -6.96 12.58
N ASN A 239 -2.51 -7.37 13.77
CA ASN A 239 -3.38 -8.02 14.75
C ASN A 239 -4.64 -7.22 15.09
N ALA A 240 -4.53 -5.89 15.19
CA ALA A 240 -5.69 -5.02 15.43
C ALA A 240 -6.69 -4.98 14.25
N PHE A 241 -6.28 -5.45 13.07
CA PHE A 241 -7.14 -5.58 11.88
C PHE A 241 -7.68 -7.01 11.70
N LEU A 242 -7.30 -7.94 12.57
CA LEU A 242 -7.64 -9.36 12.46
C LEU A 242 -8.64 -9.83 13.52
N ASP A 243 -8.64 -9.18 14.69
CA ASP A 243 -9.51 -9.55 15.80
C ASP A 243 -9.95 -8.32 16.60
N PRO A 244 -11.26 -8.06 16.72
CA PRO A 244 -11.77 -6.88 17.43
C PRO A 244 -11.50 -6.92 18.94
N GLY A 245 -11.12 -8.07 19.50
CA GLY A 245 -10.74 -8.22 20.91
C GLY A 245 -9.29 -7.89 21.18
N TRP A 246 -8.42 -7.91 20.18
CA TRP A 246 -6.99 -7.67 20.35
C TRP A 246 -6.66 -6.20 20.60
N LYS A 247 -5.73 -5.93 21.53
CA LYS A 247 -5.25 -4.59 21.86
C LYS A 247 -3.72 -4.57 21.87
N ARG A 248 -3.14 -3.40 21.63
CA ARG A 248 -1.68 -3.21 21.80
C ARG A 248 -1.23 -3.70 23.19
N GLY A 249 -0.18 -4.52 23.19
CA GLY A 249 0.35 -5.16 24.40
C GLY A 249 -0.21 -6.56 24.66
N ASP A 250 -1.27 -6.98 23.98
CA ASP A 250 -1.73 -8.36 24.03
C ASP A 250 -0.74 -9.30 23.29
N PRO A 251 -0.74 -10.60 23.60
CA PRO A 251 0.03 -11.57 22.83
C PRO A 251 -0.31 -11.51 21.33
N ARG A 252 0.69 -11.72 20.50
CA ARG A 252 0.53 -11.81 19.04
C ARG A 252 -0.46 -12.91 18.69
N LEU A 253 -1.35 -12.63 17.74
CA LEU A 253 -2.34 -13.60 17.27
C LEU A 253 -1.69 -14.75 16.48
N PRO A 254 -2.30 -15.94 16.48
CA PRO A 254 -1.88 -17.02 15.61
C PRO A 254 -2.15 -16.67 14.14
N LEU A 255 -1.37 -17.25 13.23
CA LEU A 255 -1.44 -16.96 11.78
C LEU A 255 -2.83 -17.24 11.19
N GLU A 256 -3.58 -18.15 11.77
CA GLU A 256 -4.95 -18.50 11.39
C GLU A 256 -5.90 -17.30 11.45
N ALA A 257 -5.63 -16.32 12.30
CA ALA A 257 -6.42 -15.08 12.36
C ALA A 257 -6.32 -14.32 11.02
N PHE A 258 -5.12 -14.22 10.44
CA PHE A 258 -4.91 -13.62 9.11
C PHE A 258 -5.51 -14.49 8.00
N LEU A 259 -5.31 -15.80 8.05
CA LEU A 259 -5.81 -16.72 7.02
C LEU A 259 -7.33 -16.71 6.91
N ARG A 260 -8.08 -16.44 8.00
CA ARG A 260 -9.54 -16.28 7.94
C ARG A 260 -9.95 -15.11 7.03
N HIS A 261 -9.24 -13.98 7.10
CA HIS A 261 -9.49 -12.85 6.20
C HIS A 261 -9.16 -13.18 4.75
N LYS A 262 -8.09 -13.94 4.50
CA LYS A 262 -7.74 -14.43 3.15
C LYS A 262 -8.86 -15.30 2.57
N VAL A 263 -9.31 -16.30 3.32
CA VAL A 263 -10.38 -17.20 2.87
C VAL A 263 -11.68 -16.44 2.59
N HIS A 264 -12.07 -15.49 3.45
CA HIS A 264 -13.25 -14.68 3.25
C HIS A 264 -13.14 -13.79 1.98
N ALA A 265 -12.02 -13.11 1.82
CA ALA A 265 -11.77 -12.26 0.66
C ALA A 265 -11.75 -13.06 -0.65
N GLU A 266 -11.13 -14.24 -0.67
CA GLU A 266 -11.10 -15.14 -1.84
C GLU A 266 -12.47 -15.68 -2.21
N ALA A 267 -13.33 -15.92 -1.23
CA ALA A 267 -14.71 -16.36 -1.49
C ALA A 267 -15.53 -15.31 -2.25
N LEU A 268 -15.28 -14.02 -2.01
CA LEU A 268 -16.00 -12.90 -2.63
C LEU A 268 -15.34 -12.40 -3.92
N LEU A 269 -14.03 -12.20 -3.88
CA LEU A 269 -13.26 -11.62 -4.99
C LEU A 269 -12.81 -12.68 -6.02
N GLY A 270 -12.71 -13.94 -5.58
CA GLY A 270 -12.03 -15.02 -6.28
C GLY A 270 -10.51 -14.99 -6.02
N PRO A 271 -9.83 -16.15 -6.07
CA PRO A 271 -8.44 -16.30 -5.63
C PRO A 271 -7.42 -15.48 -6.43
N LYS A 272 -7.79 -15.00 -7.62
CA LYS A 272 -6.91 -14.17 -8.46
C LYS A 272 -6.92 -12.67 -8.12
N ARG A 273 -7.71 -12.24 -7.13
CA ARG A 273 -7.91 -10.82 -6.79
C ARG A 273 -7.66 -10.52 -5.32
N VAL A 274 -6.93 -11.40 -4.65
CA VAL A 274 -6.47 -11.19 -3.28
C VAL A 274 -4.96 -11.31 -3.26
N GLY A 275 -4.29 -10.38 -2.62
CA GLY A 275 -2.84 -10.33 -2.56
C GLY A 275 -2.36 -9.80 -1.21
N LEU A 276 -1.07 -9.58 -1.11
CA LEU A 276 -0.43 -9.05 0.07
C LEU A 276 -0.35 -7.52 -0.02
N GLY A 277 -0.64 -6.83 1.07
CA GLY A 277 -0.37 -5.41 1.27
C GLY A 277 -0.09 -5.24 2.75
N THR A 278 1.20 -5.40 3.14
CA THR A 278 1.52 -5.65 4.55
C THR A 278 1.27 -4.46 5.45
N ASP A 279 1.44 -3.26 4.94
CA ASP A 279 1.41 -2.03 5.73
C ASP A 279 2.42 -2.05 6.89
N TRP A 280 3.45 -2.91 6.77
CA TRP A 280 4.45 -3.08 7.81
C TRP A 280 5.25 -1.80 8.00
N ASP A 281 5.48 -1.48 9.28
CA ASP A 281 6.05 -0.21 9.74
C ASP A 281 5.16 1.03 9.46
N GLY A 282 3.89 0.83 9.03
CA GLY A 282 2.86 1.85 8.90
C GLY A 282 2.17 2.14 10.23
N GLY A 283 2.94 2.51 11.27
CA GLY A 283 2.44 2.82 12.61
C GLY A 283 2.27 1.62 13.55
N PHE A 284 2.82 0.45 13.20
CA PHE A 284 2.93 -0.74 14.04
C PHE A 284 4.17 -1.54 13.67
N GLY A 285 4.64 -2.41 14.58
CA GLY A 285 5.85 -3.21 14.39
C GLY A 285 5.62 -4.70 14.68
N LEU A 286 6.71 -5.41 14.91
CA LEU A 286 6.75 -6.86 15.12
C LEU A 286 5.79 -7.35 16.20
N GLU A 287 5.62 -6.59 17.29
CA GLU A 287 4.75 -6.92 18.42
C GLU A 287 3.26 -6.99 18.04
N ALA A 288 2.88 -6.44 16.91
CA ALA A 288 1.50 -6.31 16.45
C ALA A 288 1.16 -7.11 15.19
N VAL A 289 2.06 -7.98 14.72
CA VAL A 289 1.79 -8.88 13.58
C VAL A 289 1.58 -10.33 14.06
N PRO A 290 0.95 -11.20 13.27
CA PRO A 290 0.75 -12.61 13.66
C PRO A 290 2.05 -13.35 13.97
N LEU A 291 1.98 -14.32 14.88
CA LEU A 291 3.10 -15.19 15.24
C LEU A 291 3.68 -15.88 14.00
N GLY A 292 5.01 -15.90 13.91
CA GLY A 292 5.74 -16.51 12.79
C GLY A 292 5.94 -15.61 11.58
N LEU A 293 5.45 -14.35 11.63
CA LEU A 293 5.71 -13.33 10.62
C LEU A 293 6.62 -12.26 11.21
N ASP A 294 7.92 -12.55 11.29
CA ASP A 294 8.90 -11.68 11.97
C ASP A 294 9.68 -10.79 10.98
N ARG A 295 9.65 -11.12 9.69
CA ARG A 295 10.26 -10.38 8.58
C ARG A 295 9.67 -10.83 7.23
N HIS A 296 9.84 -10.08 6.17
CA HIS A 296 9.23 -10.36 4.87
C HIS A 296 9.43 -11.80 4.36
N ARG A 297 10.60 -12.40 4.56
CA ARG A 297 10.86 -13.77 4.11
C ARG A 297 9.93 -14.80 4.75
N ASP A 298 9.42 -14.53 5.95
CA ASP A 298 8.54 -15.46 6.65
C ASP A 298 7.16 -15.57 6.00
N LEU A 299 6.76 -14.57 5.21
CA LEU A 299 5.52 -14.59 4.42
C LEU A 299 5.49 -15.75 3.40
N TRP A 300 6.65 -16.28 3.00
CA TRP A 300 6.71 -17.48 2.16
C TRP A 300 6.11 -18.73 2.83
N SER A 301 6.01 -18.75 4.16
CA SER A 301 5.33 -19.82 4.90
C SER A 301 3.83 -19.93 4.60
N LEU A 302 3.22 -18.89 4.02
CA LEU A 302 1.83 -18.92 3.55
C LEU A 302 1.64 -19.87 2.35
N GLY A 303 2.70 -20.22 1.63
CA GLY A 303 2.71 -21.28 0.60
C GLY A 303 1.87 -20.99 -0.64
N ASP A 304 1.46 -19.73 -0.89
CA ASP A 304 0.59 -19.34 -1.98
C ASP A 304 1.26 -18.28 -2.87
N GLU A 305 1.93 -18.72 -3.92
CA GLU A 305 2.66 -17.84 -4.84
C GLU A 305 1.72 -16.85 -5.56
N ALA A 306 0.48 -17.26 -5.85
CA ALA A 306 -0.49 -16.39 -6.48
C ALA A 306 -0.85 -15.22 -5.56
N PHE A 307 -1.15 -15.50 -4.29
CA PHE A 307 -1.42 -14.49 -3.27
C PHE A 307 -0.20 -13.60 -3.00
N LEU A 308 1.00 -14.19 -2.91
CA LEU A 308 2.21 -13.46 -2.56
C LEU A 308 2.73 -12.54 -3.68
N GLY A 309 2.38 -12.79 -4.95
CA GLY A 309 2.92 -11.96 -6.03
C GLY A 309 2.15 -11.99 -7.35
N GLU A 310 1.76 -13.16 -7.87
CA GLU A 310 1.25 -13.27 -9.24
C GLU A 310 -0.06 -12.50 -9.45
N ASN A 311 -0.94 -12.41 -8.44
CA ASN A 311 -2.19 -11.68 -8.52
C ASN A 311 -1.97 -10.18 -8.75
N TRP A 312 -1.01 -9.59 -8.02
CA TRP A 312 -0.62 -8.20 -8.21
C TRP A 312 0.09 -7.97 -9.55
N LEU A 313 0.98 -8.88 -9.95
CA LEU A 313 1.65 -8.79 -11.26
C LEU A 313 0.64 -8.89 -12.41
N ARG A 314 -0.37 -9.79 -12.30
CA ARG A 314 -1.47 -9.86 -13.27
C ARG A 314 -2.19 -8.52 -13.38
N TRP A 315 -2.53 -7.93 -12.23
CA TRP A 315 -3.25 -6.66 -12.19
C TRP A 315 -2.40 -5.52 -12.74
N LEU A 316 -1.13 -5.40 -12.35
CA LEU A 316 -0.21 -4.41 -12.91
C LEU A 316 -0.13 -4.52 -14.44
N ARG A 317 0.05 -5.72 -14.98
CA ARG A 317 0.12 -5.96 -16.44
C ARG A 317 -1.13 -5.53 -17.21
N SER A 318 -2.27 -5.42 -16.55
CA SER A 318 -3.52 -5.07 -17.22
C SER A 318 -3.65 -3.58 -17.52
N TRP A 319 -2.85 -2.70 -16.88
CA TRP A 319 -3.01 -1.25 -17.02
C TRP A 319 -1.70 -0.45 -16.95
N PHE A 320 -0.66 -1.01 -16.34
CA PHE A 320 0.59 -0.30 -16.04
C PHE A 320 1.38 -0.06 -17.32
#